data_a11562fb6b79a03ca9f3075184bc287f
#
_entry.id   a11562fb6b79a03ca9f3075184bc287f
#
_cell.length_a   1.000
_cell.length_b   1.000
_cell.length_c   1.000
_cell.angle_alpha   90.00
_cell.angle_beta   90.00
_cell.angle_gamma   90.00
#
_symmetry.space_group_name_H-M   'P 1'
#
loop_
_entity.id
_entity.type
_entity.pdbx_description
1 polymer ?
#
loop_
_entity_poly.entity_id
_entity_poly.type
_entity_poly.pdbx_seq_one_letter_code
_entity_poly.pdbx_strand_id
1 'polypeptide(L)'
;MTDQECSREPGLMSPQASPAQHRAPRTGFRKKRPGLPLAVGGLFLVIMLSTGGNDPGIFDRTTSPAESRAEILARDLPPTATIGQSVRDGKLAFIVASMGQPSATLTDRLGATQTAQGVFVIVRVDVTNIGYEARTLTATDQFLVNDLGQRFATSAATTSLPGAEGILLEKINPGSTVSNAPLLFDVPPGTSIASVELHDSPSSVGVKVSLR
;
A
#
# COMPACT_ATOMS: atom_id res chain seq x y z
N MET A 1 -54.37 44.03 36.13
CA MET A 1 -53.38 45.09 36.33
C MET A 1 -52.06 44.44 35.90
N THR A 2 -51.49 44.77 34.89
CA THR A 2 -51.13 45.71 33.88
C THR A 2 -50.19 45.00 32.92
N ASP A 3 -50.57 44.91 31.73
CA ASP A 3 -50.02 45.22 30.46
C ASP A 3 -48.54 45.62 30.42
N GLN A 4 -47.72 44.97 29.60
CA GLN A 4 -46.92 45.71 28.66
C GLN A 4 -46.39 44.78 27.52
N GLU A 5 -47.05 44.98 26.38
CA GLU A 5 -46.50 44.65 25.05
C GLU A 5 -45.20 45.40 24.81
N CYS A 6 -44.28 44.74 24.17
CA CYS A 6 -43.21 45.42 23.46
C CYS A 6 -42.94 44.68 22.13
N SER A 7 -43.60 45.17 21.10
CA SER A 7 -43.31 44.92 19.69
C SER A 7 -41.88 45.31 19.36
N ARG A 8 -41.15 44.44 18.64
CA ARG A 8 -39.97 44.82 17.88
C ARG A 8 -40.01 44.20 16.49
N GLU A 9 -39.90 45.08 15.56
CA GLU A 9 -39.95 44.94 14.10
C GLU A 9 -38.90 43.97 13.53
N PRO A 10 -39.18 43.38 12.34
CA PRO A 10 -38.19 42.60 11.60
C PRO A 10 -37.24 43.50 10.82
N GLY A 11 -35.95 43.43 11.14
CA GLY A 11 -34.88 44.10 10.42
C GLY A 11 -34.67 43.50 9.01
N LEU A 12 -34.80 44.35 8.00
CA LEU A 12 -34.43 44.09 6.61
C LEU A 12 -32.95 43.73 6.51
N MET A 13 -32.64 42.52 6.09
CA MET A 13 -31.32 42.17 5.64
C MET A 13 -31.16 42.51 4.15
N SER A 14 -30.26 43.43 3.85
CA SER A 14 -29.79 43.78 2.52
C SER A 14 -29.05 42.59 1.86
N PRO A 15 -29.15 42.41 0.54
CA PRO A 15 -28.42 41.37 -0.17
C PRO A 15 -26.96 41.80 -0.36
N GLN A 16 -26.04 40.96 0.17
CA GLN A 16 -24.64 41.10 -0.13
C GLN A 16 -24.29 40.61 -1.54
N ALA A 17 -23.58 41.50 -2.24
CA ALA A 17 -23.07 41.27 -3.59
C ALA A 17 -21.99 40.18 -3.61
N SER A 18 -22.11 39.28 -4.58
CA SER A 18 -21.09 38.28 -4.95
C SER A 18 -19.81 38.95 -5.45
N PRO A 19 -18.63 38.48 -5.03
CA PRO A 19 -17.38 38.93 -5.66
C PRO A 19 -17.14 38.25 -7.00
N ALA A 20 -16.67 39.06 -7.92
CA ALA A 20 -16.36 38.74 -9.30
C ALA A 20 -15.35 37.59 -9.44
N GLN A 21 -15.64 36.70 -10.38
CA GLN A 21 -14.75 35.64 -10.84
C GLN A 21 -13.58 36.25 -11.63
N HIS A 22 -12.37 36.17 -11.04
CA HIS A 22 -11.15 36.45 -11.80
C HIS A 22 -10.83 35.27 -12.72
N ARG A 23 -11.02 35.53 -14.01
CA ARG A 23 -10.64 34.64 -15.11
C ARG A 23 -9.12 34.67 -15.29
N ALA A 24 -8.43 33.58 -14.95
CA ALA A 24 -7.00 33.41 -15.18
C ALA A 24 -6.69 33.19 -16.69
N PRO A 25 -5.57 33.74 -17.22
CA PRO A 25 -5.19 33.59 -18.62
C PRO A 25 -4.70 32.14 -18.91
N ARG A 26 -5.22 31.59 -20.02
CA ARG A 26 -4.76 30.30 -20.59
C ARG A 26 -3.40 30.51 -21.24
N THR A 27 -2.34 30.08 -20.62
CA THR A 27 -1.03 29.87 -21.24
C THR A 27 -1.02 28.53 -21.96
N GLY A 28 -0.97 28.56 -23.28
CA GLY A 28 -0.85 27.38 -24.13
C GLY A 28 0.52 26.73 -23.99
N PHE A 29 0.58 25.54 -23.44
CA PHE A 29 1.78 24.72 -23.42
C PHE A 29 1.91 23.94 -24.74
N ARG A 30 2.83 24.42 -25.57
CA ARG A 30 3.21 23.80 -26.85
C ARG A 30 3.98 22.51 -26.54
N LYS A 31 3.37 21.33 -26.78
CA LYS A 31 4.02 20.02 -26.70
C LYS A 31 5.15 19.93 -27.73
N LYS A 32 6.40 19.99 -27.26
CA LYS A 32 7.57 19.51 -28.02
C LYS A 32 7.59 17.98 -27.99
N ARG A 33 7.48 17.36 -29.16
CA ARG A 33 7.70 15.91 -29.34
C ARG A 33 9.21 15.67 -29.33
N PRO A 34 9.74 14.75 -28.50
CA PRO A 34 11.11 14.27 -28.67
C PRO A 34 11.15 13.25 -29.82
N GLY A 35 12.09 13.49 -30.76
CA GLY A 35 12.34 12.60 -31.88
C GLY A 35 12.97 11.28 -31.40
N LEU A 36 12.57 10.19 -32.04
CA LEU A 36 13.19 8.87 -31.92
C LEU A 36 14.62 8.91 -32.51
N PRO A 37 15.62 8.35 -31.83
CA PRO A 37 16.86 7.98 -32.50
C PRO A 37 16.69 6.62 -33.19
N LEU A 38 16.97 6.59 -34.50
CA LEU A 38 17.15 5.36 -35.25
C LEU A 38 18.39 4.64 -34.71
N ALA A 39 18.22 3.48 -34.08
CA ALA A 39 19.31 2.57 -33.78
C ALA A 39 19.60 1.70 -35.04
N VAL A 40 20.73 1.96 -35.66
CA VAL A 40 21.29 1.14 -36.75
C VAL A 40 21.76 -0.18 -36.10
N GLY A 41 21.08 -1.27 -36.44
CA GLY A 41 21.47 -2.62 -36.05
C GLY A 41 22.72 -3.07 -36.80
N GLY A 42 23.82 -3.24 -36.09
CA GLY A 42 25.00 -3.95 -36.57
C GLY A 42 24.84 -5.45 -36.35
N LEU A 43 24.59 -6.19 -37.44
CA LEU A 43 24.61 -7.63 -37.48
C LEU A 43 26.06 -8.09 -37.49
N PHE A 44 26.65 -8.48 -36.35
CA PHE A 44 27.91 -9.19 -36.30
C PHE A 44 27.67 -10.69 -36.49
N LEU A 45 27.92 -11.16 -37.71
CA LEU A 45 28.01 -12.58 -38.03
C LEU A 45 29.42 -13.07 -37.64
N VAL A 46 29.56 -13.72 -36.47
CA VAL A 46 30.78 -14.43 -36.10
C VAL A 46 30.67 -15.85 -36.65
N ILE A 47 31.39 -16.11 -37.75
CA ILE A 47 31.59 -17.48 -38.25
C ILE A 47 32.72 -18.09 -37.45
N MET A 48 32.44 -18.97 -36.50
CA MET A 48 33.40 -19.84 -35.86
C MET A 48 33.59 -21.09 -36.70
N LEU A 49 34.73 -21.23 -37.38
CA LEU A 49 35.19 -22.50 -37.91
C LEU A 49 35.61 -23.36 -36.70
N SER A 50 34.86 -24.40 -36.40
CA SER A 50 35.28 -25.44 -35.46
C SER A 50 36.08 -26.49 -36.21
N THR A 51 37.37 -26.54 -35.97
CA THR A 51 38.25 -27.71 -36.23
C THR A 51 37.99 -28.74 -35.16
N GLY A 52 37.68 -29.96 -35.58
CA GLY A 52 37.32 -31.09 -34.72
C GLY A 52 38.43 -31.49 -33.74
N GLY A 53 37.97 -31.81 -32.54
CA GLY A 53 38.70 -32.54 -31.52
C GLY A 53 37.70 -33.39 -30.76
N ASN A 54 37.79 -34.72 -30.92
CA ASN A 54 37.03 -35.70 -30.15
C ASN A 54 37.55 -35.69 -28.72
N ASP A 55 36.74 -35.21 -27.77
CA ASP A 55 36.88 -35.55 -26.36
C ASP A 55 35.52 -36.06 -25.83
N PRO A 56 35.44 -37.31 -25.32
CA PRO A 56 34.23 -37.83 -24.72
C PRO A 56 34.21 -37.49 -23.23
N GLY A 57 33.21 -36.71 -22.83
CA GLY A 57 32.74 -36.75 -21.47
C GLY A 57 33.02 -35.60 -20.55
N ILE A 58 32.31 -34.51 -20.70
CA ILE A 58 31.79 -33.75 -19.56
C ILE A 58 30.41 -33.27 -20.00
N PHE A 59 29.36 -33.89 -19.48
CA PHE A 59 28.01 -33.35 -19.57
C PHE A 59 27.93 -32.11 -18.67
N ASP A 60 28.32 -30.98 -19.23
CA ASP A 60 28.09 -29.69 -18.64
C ASP A 60 26.55 -29.50 -18.64
N ARG A 61 25.95 -29.62 -17.44
CA ARG A 61 24.57 -29.24 -17.23
C ARG A 61 24.48 -27.75 -17.45
N THR A 62 24.22 -27.37 -18.69
CA THR A 62 23.84 -25.99 -19.01
C THR A 62 22.51 -25.74 -18.37
N THR A 63 22.52 -25.29 -17.12
CA THR A 63 21.33 -24.73 -16.44
C THR A 63 20.79 -23.63 -17.33
N SER A 64 19.54 -23.75 -17.72
CA SER A 64 18.85 -22.78 -18.55
C SER A 64 18.96 -21.39 -17.91
N PRO A 65 19.18 -20.32 -18.69
CA PRO A 65 19.21 -18.95 -18.15
C PRO A 65 17.95 -18.56 -17.38
N ALA A 66 16.83 -19.22 -17.66
CA ALA A 66 15.57 -19.03 -16.94
C ALA A 66 15.59 -19.67 -15.55
N GLU A 67 16.19 -20.86 -15.39
CA GLU A 67 16.33 -21.53 -14.09
C GLU A 67 17.32 -20.79 -13.18
N SER A 68 18.44 -20.32 -13.74
CA SER A 68 19.41 -19.50 -12.98
C SER A 68 18.79 -18.19 -12.48
N ARG A 69 17.92 -17.58 -13.29
CA ARG A 69 17.24 -16.34 -12.89
C ARG A 69 16.18 -16.55 -11.80
N ALA A 70 15.46 -17.68 -11.85
CA ALA A 70 14.49 -18.06 -10.82
C ALA A 70 15.19 -18.40 -9.49
N GLU A 71 16.36 -19.05 -9.55
CA GLU A 71 17.14 -19.41 -8.37
C GLU A 71 17.81 -18.20 -7.71
N ILE A 72 18.27 -17.22 -8.50
CA ILE A 72 18.80 -15.94 -8.01
C ILE A 72 17.69 -15.12 -7.34
N LEU A 73 16.50 -15.04 -7.96
CA LEU A 73 15.35 -14.35 -7.39
C LEU A 73 14.84 -15.02 -6.09
N ALA A 74 14.97 -16.35 -5.98
CA ALA A 74 14.60 -17.07 -4.76
C ALA A 74 15.60 -16.86 -3.61
N ARG A 75 16.88 -16.59 -3.91
CA ARG A 75 17.93 -16.31 -2.91
C ARG A 75 17.89 -14.88 -2.38
N ASP A 76 17.43 -13.91 -3.17
CA ASP A 76 17.36 -12.48 -2.80
C ASP A 76 16.04 -12.07 -2.14
N LEU A 77 15.12 -13.02 -1.89
CA LEU A 77 13.96 -12.73 -1.04
C LEU A 77 14.46 -12.58 0.40
N PRO A 78 14.36 -11.36 1.00
CA PRO A 78 14.74 -11.19 2.39
C PRO A 78 13.96 -12.19 3.24
N PRO A 79 14.58 -12.75 4.30
CA PRO A 79 13.88 -13.67 5.17
C PRO A 79 12.59 -13.02 5.67
N THR A 80 11.46 -13.68 5.46
CA THR A 80 10.17 -13.19 5.91
C THR A 80 10.21 -13.12 7.43
N ALA A 81 10.11 -11.92 8.02
CA ALA A 81 9.97 -11.73 9.45
C ALA A 81 8.68 -12.36 9.94
N THR A 82 8.56 -12.59 11.25
CA THR A 82 7.36 -13.12 11.89
C THR A 82 6.68 -12.06 12.76
N ILE A 83 5.48 -12.37 13.26
CA ILE A 83 4.75 -11.53 14.23
C ILE A 83 5.66 -11.15 15.39
N GLY A 84 5.60 -9.89 15.82
CA GLY A 84 6.43 -9.33 16.89
C GLY A 84 7.81 -8.84 16.44
N GLN A 85 8.27 -9.16 15.23
CA GLN A 85 9.55 -8.70 14.72
C GLN A 85 9.42 -7.35 13.99
N SER A 86 10.39 -6.47 14.23
CA SER A 86 10.46 -5.17 13.55
C SER A 86 11.03 -5.33 12.15
N VAL A 87 10.31 -4.79 11.17
CA VAL A 87 10.71 -4.72 9.76
C VAL A 87 10.68 -3.28 9.29
N ARG A 88 11.30 -2.99 8.15
CA ARG A 88 11.37 -1.63 7.60
C ARG A 88 11.10 -1.62 6.12
N ASP A 89 10.32 -0.64 5.69
CA ASP A 89 10.18 -0.25 4.30
C ASP A 89 10.26 1.28 4.21
N GLY A 90 11.17 1.78 3.40
CA GLY A 90 11.40 3.22 3.26
C GLY A 90 11.73 3.91 4.59
N LYS A 91 10.86 4.80 5.02
CA LYS A 91 10.98 5.61 6.26
C LYS A 91 10.01 5.17 7.35
N LEU A 92 9.32 4.06 7.15
CA LEU A 92 8.46 3.46 8.17
C LEU A 92 9.07 2.15 8.67
N ALA A 93 8.98 1.94 9.99
CA ALA A 93 9.22 0.66 10.63
C ALA A 93 7.89 0.09 11.10
N PHE A 94 7.72 -1.21 10.95
CA PHE A 94 6.50 -1.92 11.25
C PHE A 94 6.77 -3.06 12.21
N ILE A 95 5.84 -3.30 13.13
CA ILE A 95 5.76 -4.54 13.92
C ILE A 95 4.33 -5.04 13.77
N VAL A 96 4.15 -6.24 13.23
CA VAL A 96 2.85 -6.89 13.27
C VAL A 96 2.62 -7.40 14.68
N ALA A 97 1.67 -6.80 15.39
CA ALA A 97 1.36 -7.15 16.77
C ALA A 97 0.53 -8.43 16.87
N SER A 98 -0.48 -8.57 15.99
CA SER A 98 -1.36 -9.74 15.96
C SER A 98 -2.17 -9.84 14.68
N MET A 99 -2.70 -11.05 14.44
CA MET A 99 -3.75 -11.31 13.46
C MET A 99 -4.97 -11.86 14.19
N GLY A 100 -6.15 -11.24 13.96
CA GLY A 100 -7.43 -11.71 14.49
C GLY A 100 -7.95 -12.94 13.77
N GLN A 101 -8.86 -13.66 14.42
CA GLN A 101 -9.58 -14.77 13.78
C GLN A 101 -10.51 -14.24 12.69
N PRO A 102 -10.67 -14.95 11.55
CA PRO A 102 -11.62 -14.59 10.52
C PRO A 102 -13.06 -14.52 11.08
N SER A 103 -13.80 -13.49 10.69
CA SER A 103 -15.18 -13.29 11.12
C SER A 103 -16.07 -12.83 9.95
N ALA A 104 -17.30 -13.32 9.89
CA ALA A 104 -18.27 -12.89 8.89
C ALA A 104 -18.80 -11.46 9.15
N THR A 105 -18.71 -10.99 10.39
CA THR A 105 -19.19 -9.67 10.80
C THR A 105 -18.19 -8.98 11.71
N LEU A 106 -18.25 -7.67 11.76
CA LEU A 106 -17.55 -6.85 12.74
C LEU A 106 -18.46 -5.72 13.24
N THR A 107 -18.17 -5.22 14.43
CA THR A 107 -18.82 -4.02 14.96
C THR A 107 -17.86 -2.85 14.79
N ASP A 108 -18.33 -1.79 14.17
CA ASP A 108 -17.55 -0.55 13.99
C ASP A 108 -17.53 0.29 15.28
N ARG A 109 -16.77 1.39 15.25
CA ARG A 109 -16.64 2.32 16.41
C ARG A 109 -17.94 3.01 16.79
N LEU A 110 -18.94 3.02 15.92
CA LEU A 110 -20.26 3.60 16.18
C LEU A 110 -21.27 2.56 16.69
N GLY A 111 -20.86 1.29 16.83
CA GLY A 111 -21.69 0.19 17.24
C GLY A 111 -22.50 -0.44 16.10
N ALA A 112 -22.30 -0.03 14.84
CA ALA A 112 -22.97 -0.63 13.71
C ALA A 112 -22.28 -1.94 13.30
N THR A 113 -23.09 -2.96 12.95
CA THR A 113 -22.57 -4.23 12.46
C THR A 113 -22.36 -4.15 10.96
N GLN A 114 -21.15 -4.48 10.51
CA GLN A 114 -20.79 -4.63 9.12
C GLN A 114 -20.63 -6.11 8.78
N THR A 115 -21.09 -6.51 7.60
CA THR A 115 -20.99 -7.88 7.09
C THR A 115 -19.96 -7.94 5.97
N ALA A 116 -19.04 -8.91 6.03
CA ALA A 116 -18.06 -9.16 4.99
C ALA A 116 -18.72 -9.69 3.70
N GLN A 117 -18.11 -9.47 2.55
CA GLN A 117 -18.46 -10.19 1.32
C GLN A 117 -17.98 -11.64 1.40
N GLY A 118 -16.86 -11.86 2.06
CA GLY A 118 -16.31 -13.15 2.41
C GLY A 118 -16.17 -13.32 3.91
N VAL A 119 -14.95 -13.11 4.42
CA VAL A 119 -14.67 -13.03 5.86
C VAL A 119 -13.69 -11.89 6.13
N PHE A 120 -13.94 -11.16 7.20
CA PHE A 120 -13.04 -10.14 7.69
C PHE A 120 -11.85 -10.76 8.42
N VAL A 121 -10.66 -10.26 8.13
CA VAL A 121 -9.43 -10.53 8.87
C VAL A 121 -8.83 -9.19 9.30
N ILE A 122 -8.54 -9.03 10.58
CA ILE A 122 -7.90 -7.82 11.11
C ILE A 122 -6.45 -8.17 11.45
N VAL A 123 -5.51 -7.43 10.86
CA VAL A 123 -4.10 -7.45 11.23
C VAL A 123 -3.80 -6.16 12.00
N ARG A 124 -3.21 -6.27 13.18
CA ARG A 124 -2.84 -5.12 13.99
C ARG A 124 -1.34 -4.86 13.87
N VAL A 125 -1.00 -3.60 13.60
CA VAL A 125 0.39 -3.21 13.36
C VAL A 125 0.77 -1.99 14.19
N ASP A 126 2.00 -1.98 14.68
CA ASP A 126 2.65 -0.77 15.20
C ASP A 126 3.44 -0.14 14.04
N VAL A 127 3.29 1.14 13.85
CA VAL A 127 3.94 1.87 12.76
C VAL A 127 4.75 3.02 13.34
N THR A 128 6.06 3.00 13.15
CA THR A 128 6.98 4.03 13.61
C THR A 128 7.56 4.80 12.43
N ASN A 129 7.48 6.11 12.47
CA ASN A 129 8.19 6.94 11.51
C ASN A 129 9.66 7.08 11.91
N ILE A 130 10.55 6.41 11.17
CA ILE A 130 12.01 6.45 11.35
C ILE A 130 12.70 7.46 10.43
N GLY A 131 11.91 8.27 9.71
CA GLY A 131 12.40 9.35 8.86
C GLY A 131 12.54 10.67 9.60
N TYR A 132 12.83 11.72 8.85
CA TYR A 132 13.03 13.09 9.36
C TYR A 132 11.83 14.01 9.08
N GLU A 133 10.84 13.55 8.35
CA GLU A 133 9.64 14.31 7.98
C GLU A 133 8.39 13.56 8.43
N ALA A 134 7.31 14.32 8.72
CA ALA A 134 6.03 13.70 9.07
C ALA A 134 5.45 12.92 7.89
N ARG A 135 4.98 11.67 8.14
CA ARG A 135 4.47 10.74 7.12
C ARG A 135 3.09 10.23 7.47
N THR A 136 2.33 9.91 6.43
CA THR A 136 1.03 9.24 6.58
C THR A 136 1.16 7.82 6.03
N LEU A 137 0.66 6.84 6.76
CA LEU A 137 0.51 5.50 6.23
C LEU A 137 -0.77 5.43 5.38
N THR A 138 -0.65 4.94 4.17
CA THR A 138 -1.80 4.67 3.30
C THR A 138 -2.26 3.23 3.51
N ALA A 139 -3.44 3.05 4.10
CA ALA A 139 -3.96 1.71 4.37
C ALA A 139 -4.14 0.89 3.08
N THR A 140 -4.61 1.51 1.99
CA THR A 140 -4.87 0.84 0.71
C THR A 140 -3.64 0.25 0.03
N ASP A 141 -2.45 0.65 0.46
CA ASP A 141 -1.19 0.12 -0.06
C ASP A 141 -0.68 -1.10 0.73
N GLN A 142 -1.46 -1.55 1.73
CA GLN A 142 -1.13 -2.71 2.54
C GLN A 142 -1.91 -3.92 2.04
N PHE A 143 -1.26 -5.09 1.98
CA PHE A 143 -1.87 -6.27 1.37
C PHE A 143 -1.74 -7.49 2.27
N LEU A 144 -2.82 -8.26 2.36
CA LEU A 144 -2.77 -9.61 2.88
C LEU A 144 -2.42 -10.58 1.74
N VAL A 145 -1.55 -11.54 1.99
CA VAL A 145 -1.07 -12.48 0.97
C VAL A 145 -1.39 -13.91 1.43
N ASN A 146 -1.99 -14.72 0.54
CA ASN A 146 -2.28 -16.12 0.80
C ASN A 146 -1.15 -17.04 0.33
N ASP A 147 -1.29 -18.34 0.55
CA ASP A 147 -0.32 -19.37 0.15
C ASP A 147 -0.06 -19.45 -1.36
N LEU A 148 -1.02 -19.02 -2.16
CA LEU A 148 -0.92 -18.98 -3.60
C LEU A 148 -0.27 -17.69 -4.12
N GLY A 149 0.15 -16.78 -3.21
CA GLY A 149 0.72 -15.49 -3.58
C GLY A 149 -0.31 -14.45 -4.04
N GLN A 150 -1.60 -14.72 -3.87
CA GLN A 150 -2.65 -13.75 -4.19
C GLN A 150 -2.68 -12.65 -3.13
N ARG A 151 -2.81 -11.41 -3.58
CA ARG A 151 -2.80 -10.20 -2.74
C ARG A 151 -4.22 -9.66 -2.58
N PHE A 152 -4.62 -9.40 -1.34
CA PHE A 152 -5.89 -8.79 -0.98
C PHE A 152 -5.61 -7.42 -0.37
N ALA A 153 -6.15 -6.37 -0.96
CA ALA A 153 -6.00 -5.01 -0.43
C ALA A 153 -6.84 -4.82 0.83
N THR A 154 -6.47 -3.86 1.66
CA THR A 154 -7.28 -3.47 2.81
C THR A 154 -8.66 -2.98 2.38
N SER A 155 -9.67 -3.35 3.16
CA SER A 155 -11.04 -2.87 3.01
C SER A 155 -11.15 -1.40 3.40
N ALA A 156 -11.98 -0.63 2.67
CA ALA A 156 -12.33 0.74 3.04
C ALA A 156 -12.96 0.83 4.45
N ALA A 157 -13.60 -0.24 4.91
CA ALA A 157 -14.16 -0.35 6.26
C ALA A 157 -13.09 -0.31 7.37
N THR A 158 -11.79 -0.40 7.06
CA THR A 158 -10.70 -0.14 8.01
C THR A 158 -10.88 1.19 8.74
N THR A 159 -11.34 2.23 8.04
CA THR A 159 -11.56 3.58 8.62
C THR A 159 -12.60 3.63 9.73
N SER A 160 -13.50 2.66 9.77
CA SER A 160 -14.57 2.57 10.75
C SER A 160 -14.18 1.81 12.01
N LEU A 161 -13.00 1.18 12.02
CA LEU A 161 -12.54 0.39 13.17
C LEU A 161 -12.03 1.28 14.30
N PRO A 162 -12.20 0.85 15.56
CA PRO A 162 -11.53 1.49 16.69
C PRO A 162 -10.01 1.43 16.53
N GLY A 163 -9.33 2.57 16.72
CA GLY A 163 -7.87 2.69 16.59
C GLY A 163 -7.38 2.95 15.16
N ALA A 164 -8.29 3.11 14.18
CA ALA A 164 -7.93 3.44 12.81
C ALA A 164 -7.59 4.93 12.62
N GLU A 165 -7.96 5.79 13.56
CA GLU A 165 -7.81 7.23 13.47
C GLU A 165 -6.34 7.66 13.29
N GLY A 166 -5.44 7.04 14.04
CA GLY A 166 -4.01 7.37 14.03
C GLY A 166 -3.27 6.98 12.75
N ILE A 167 -3.86 6.10 11.91
CA ILE A 167 -3.21 5.67 10.65
C ILE A 167 -3.71 6.46 9.44
N LEU A 168 -4.98 6.78 9.44
CA LEU A 168 -5.67 7.16 8.19
C LEU A 168 -5.82 8.66 8.02
N LEU A 169 -5.72 9.42 9.10
CA LEU A 169 -6.03 10.85 9.12
C LEU A 169 -4.89 11.70 9.67
N GLU A 170 -3.94 11.12 10.39
CA GLU A 170 -2.89 11.87 11.06
C GLU A 170 -1.52 11.56 10.47
N LYS A 171 -0.68 12.59 10.46
CA LYS A 171 0.72 12.44 10.11
C LYS A 171 1.48 11.88 11.31
N ILE A 172 2.20 10.80 11.11
CA ILE A 172 3.12 10.24 12.08
C ILE A 172 4.37 11.12 12.07
N ASN A 173 4.63 11.85 13.15
CA ASN A 173 5.80 12.70 13.26
C ASN A 173 7.09 11.85 13.34
N PRO A 174 8.27 12.43 12.99
CA PRO A 174 9.55 11.76 13.15
C PRO A 174 9.74 11.21 14.57
N GLY A 175 10.12 9.94 14.68
CA GLY A 175 10.29 9.24 15.95
C GLY A 175 9.01 8.80 16.65
N SER A 176 7.82 9.19 16.16
CA SER A 176 6.54 8.79 16.75
C SER A 176 6.09 7.44 16.24
N THR A 177 5.32 6.75 17.09
CA THR A 177 4.71 5.43 16.79
C THR A 177 3.20 5.52 16.95
N VAL A 178 2.47 4.98 15.97
CA VAL A 178 1.07 4.63 16.11
C VAL A 178 1.00 3.15 16.45
N SER A 179 0.47 2.84 17.62
CA SER A 179 0.43 1.46 18.11
C SER A 179 -0.92 0.81 17.85
N ASN A 180 -0.88 -0.49 17.62
CA ASN A 180 -2.07 -1.35 17.52
C ASN A 180 -3.09 -0.93 16.44
N ALA A 181 -2.57 -0.36 15.37
CA ALA A 181 -3.34 0.14 14.26
C ALA A 181 -4.01 -1.01 13.47
N PRO A 182 -5.32 -1.00 13.24
CA PRO A 182 -6.00 -2.06 12.53
C PRO A 182 -5.86 -1.91 11.01
N LEU A 183 -5.54 -3.00 10.33
CA LEU A 183 -5.69 -3.19 8.89
C LEU A 183 -6.75 -4.26 8.68
N LEU A 184 -7.87 -3.89 8.04
CA LEU A 184 -8.99 -4.80 7.78
C LEU A 184 -8.91 -5.33 6.36
N PHE A 185 -9.02 -6.62 6.20
CA PHE A 185 -9.10 -7.30 4.91
C PHE A 185 -10.41 -8.07 4.80
N ASP A 186 -11.01 -8.05 3.62
CA ASP A 186 -12.17 -8.89 3.29
C ASP A 186 -11.70 -9.94 2.27
N VAL A 187 -11.65 -11.19 2.67
CA VAL A 187 -11.08 -12.27 1.87
C VAL A 187 -12.09 -13.41 1.68
N PRO A 188 -11.99 -14.19 0.60
CA PRO A 188 -12.84 -15.36 0.41
C PRO A 188 -12.80 -16.31 1.60
N PRO A 189 -13.92 -16.94 1.99
CA PRO A 189 -13.94 -17.93 3.07
C PRO A 189 -12.97 -19.07 2.78
N GLY A 190 -12.25 -19.54 3.81
CA GLY A 190 -11.28 -20.62 3.67
C GLY A 190 -9.94 -20.20 3.06
N THR A 191 -9.69 -18.89 2.86
CA THR A 191 -8.39 -18.38 2.42
C THR A 191 -7.29 -18.76 3.41
N SER A 192 -6.27 -19.49 2.94
CA SER A 192 -5.09 -19.84 3.74
C SER A 192 -4.10 -18.67 3.74
N ILE A 193 -4.12 -17.88 4.83
CA ILE A 193 -3.32 -16.67 4.98
C ILE A 193 -1.86 -17.06 5.26
N ALA A 194 -0.91 -16.45 4.53
CA ALA A 194 0.51 -16.67 4.69
C ALA A 194 1.23 -15.49 5.34
N SER A 195 1.01 -14.27 4.83
CA SER A 195 1.76 -13.09 5.25
C SER A 195 0.96 -11.81 5.04
N VAL A 196 1.44 -10.73 5.66
CA VAL A 196 1.04 -9.35 5.31
C VAL A 196 2.23 -8.66 4.65
N GLU A 197 1.95 -7.88 3.60
CA GLU A 197 2.91 -7.05 2.87
C GLU A 197 2.63 -5.59 3.21
N LEU A 198 3.65 -4.93 3.78
CA LEU A 198 3.57 -3.58 4.34
C LEU A 198 4.44 -2.62 3.55
N HIS A 199 3.89 -1.46 3.19
CA HIS A 199 4.51 -0.46 2.34
C HIS A 199 4.55 0.91 3.01
N ASP A 200 5.68 1.62 2.87
CA ASP A 200 5.81 3.04 3.23
C ASP A 200 5.05 3.95 2.25
N SER A 201 4.99 3.53 0.97
CA SER A 201 4.34 4.29 -0.10
C SER A 201 3.90 3.36 -1.24
N PRO A 202 3.00 3.81 -2.13
CA PRO A 202 2.54 3.00 -3.27
C PRO A 202 3.66 2.52 -4.20
N SER A 203 4.79 3.22 -4.19
CA SER A 203 5.96 2.93 -5.04
C SER A 203 7.09 2.21 -4.32
N SER A 204 6.95 1.94 -3.02
CA SER A 204 7.96 1.19 -2.28
C SER A 204 7.91 -0.30 -2.62
N VAL A 205 9.02 -0.99 -2.37
CA VAL A 205 9.11 -2.45 -2.61
C VAL A 205 8.20 -3.22 -1.66
N GLY A 206 7.99 -2.67 -0.48
CA GLY A 206 7.27 -3.33 0.61
C GLY A 206 8.12 -4.36 1.35
N VAL A 207 7.60 -4.79 2.49
CA VAL A 207 8.21 -5.84 3.31
C VAL A 207 7.15 -6.85 3.74
N LYS A 208 7.50 -8.14 3.73
CA LYS A 208 6.58 -9.23 4.09
C LYS A 208 6.84 -9.72 5.50
N VAL A 209 5.76 -9.88 6.26
CA VAL A 209 5.77 -10.47 7.61
C VAL A 209 4.91 -11.72 7.59
N SER A 210 5.47 -12.87 7.99
CA SER A 210 4.73 -14.13 8.14
C SER A 210 3.70 -14.02 9.25
N LEU A 211 2.51 -14.51 9.00
CA LEU A 211 1.39 -14.57 9.96
C LEU A 211 1.17 -15.99 10.52
N ARG A 212 2.18 -16.87 10.36
CA ARG A 212 2.20 -18.26 10.81
C ARG A 212 3.26 -18.48 11.87
#